data_aeec4beae95bb0c0b703b6d05ec0b596
#
_entry.id   aeec4beae95bb0c0b703b6d05ec0b596
#
_cell.length_a   1.000
_cell.length_b   1.000
_cell.length_c   1.000
_cell.angle_alpha   90.00
_cell.angle_beta   90.00
_cell.angle_gamma   90.00
#
_symmetry.space_group_name_H-M   'P 1'
#
loop_
_entity.id
_entity.type
_entity.pdbx_description
1 polymer ?
#
loop_
_entity_poly.entity_id
_entity_poly.type
_entity_poly.pdbx_seq_one_letter_code
_entity_poly.pdbx_strand_id
1 'polypeptide(L)'
;MDRVLLAMSGGVDSSTAAVLLKRDGYDLVGCTMQLWDYRRNPPKNGVPQFGKCCSLDDVYDARRVAEQLGFPFYVLNLEEEFEKHVIEPFIGSYLAGKTPIPCTLCNTFLKFDRLLILAEQIGIRRIATGHYARVTFNQQGGYCLLKGKDAEKDQSYYLFQLTQEQLSRITFPVGDFDKRKIREVAETYGLSTAGKKESQEICFVSDGSYPSFIRSHAGEVSPDLLPLLERSDQPGPIIFKDGTYLGEHSGAFSFTVGQRKGLKIAHSQPLYVIRLDMSKNTVVVGYREDLWSQGLSADSVSWISGCPPQSPLKAQVRIRSRHQEAPALITF
;
A
#
# COMPACT_ATOMS: atom_id res chain seq x y z
N MET A 1 9.47 23.00 -22.58
CA MET A 1 8.87 21.69 -22.27
C MET A 1 8.71 21.61 -20.77
N ASP A 2 7.54 21.16 -20.30
CA ASP A 2 7.32 20.96 -18.88
C ASP A 2 8.12 19.75 -18.40
N ARG A 3 8.93 19.95 -17.36
CA ARG A 3 9.73 18.89 -16.76
C ARG A 3 8.95 18.14 -15.70
N VAL A 4 9.08 16.80 -15.67
CA VAL A 4 8.37 15.91 -14.75
C VAL A 4 9.35 14.95 -14.08
N LEU A 5 9.29 14.82 -12.76
CA LEU A 5 9.98 13.76 -12.00
C LEU A 5 9.10 12.50 -11.97
N LEU A 6 9.55 11.43 -12.62
CA LEU A 6 8.83 10.16 -12.72
C LEU A 6 9.37 9.16 -11.71
N ALA A 7 8.51 8.71 -10.79
CA ALA A 7 8.83 7.61 -9.90
C ALA A 7 8.73 6.27 -10.65
N MET A 8 9.85 5.56 -10.73
CA MET A 8 10.00 4.30 -11.47
C MET A 8 10.30 3.16 -10.50
N SER A 9 9.44 2.15 -10.47
CA SER A 9 9.58 0.95 -9.63
C SER A 9 10.23 -0.23 -10.36
N GLY A 10 10.69 -0.05 -11.61
CA GLY A 10 11.16 -1.16 -12.45
C GLY A 10 10.06 -2.13 -12.90
N GLY A 11 8.79 -1.81 -12.67
CA GLY A 11 7.64 -2.56 -13.17
C GLY A 11 7.12 -2.02 -14.49
N VAL A 12 6.27 -2.80 -15.19
CA VAL A 12 5.72 -2.44 -16.50
C VAL A 12 4.93 -1.12 -16.45
N ASP A 13 4.19 -0.84 -15.39
CA ASP A 13 3.32 0.34 -15.28
C ASP A 13 4.11 1.64 -15.24
N SER A 14 5.13 1.72 -14.39
CA SER A 14 6.00 2.90 -14.30
C SER A 14 6.87 3.08 -15.54
N SER A 15 7.28 1.99 -16.16
CA SER A 15 8.03 2.01 -17.44
C SER A 15 7.16 2.51 -18.59
N THR A 16 5.91 2.06 -18.67
CA THR A 16 4.96 2.54 -19.68
C THR A 16 4.55 3.99 -19.42
N ALA A 17 4.45 4.41 -18.15
CA ALA A 17 4.22 5.81 -17.81
C ALA A 17 5.31 6.72 -18.40
N ALA A 18 6.57 6.27 -18.41
CA ALA A 18 7.67 7.00 -19.07
C ALA A 18 7.44 7.18 -20.58
N VAL A 19 7.03 6.10 -21.26
CA VAL A 19 6.71 6.13 -22.69
C VAL A 19 5.60 7.12 -22.99
N LEU A 20 4.49 7.06 -22.23
CA LEU A 20 3.32 7.92 -22.42
C LEU A 20 3.70 9.40 -22.24
N LEU A 21 4.43 9.72 -21.18
CA LEU A 21 4.87 11.10 -20.93
C LEU A 21 5.85 11.62 -21.99
N LYS A 22 6.80 10.80 -22.47
CA LYS A 22 7.69 11.16 -23.57
C LYS A 22 6.94 11.43 -24.86
N ARG A 23 5.95 10.59 -25.17
CA ARG A 23 5.05 10.75 -26.32
C ARG A 23 4.26 12.07 -26.24
N ASP A 24 3.82 12.43 -25.04
CA ASP A 24 3.07 13.65 -24.79
C ASP A 24 3.99 14.90 -24.69
N GLY A 25 5.31 14.76 -24.94
CA GLY A 25 6.27 15.86 -25.08
C GLY A 25 6.88 16.36 -23.78
N TYR A 26 6.77 15.62 -22.69
CA TYR A 26 7.41 16.01 -21.41
C TYR A 26 8.91 15.74 -21.41
N ASP A 27 9.66 16.63 -20.74
CA ASP A 27 11.06 16.39 -20.36
C ASP A 27 11.08 15.60 -19.03
N LEU A 28 11.70 14.41 -19.03
CA LEU A 28 11.65 13.50 -17.89
C LEU A 28 12.95 13.48 -17.11
N VAL A 29 12.80 13.39 -15.80
CA VAL A 29 13.81 12.92 -14.86
C VAL A 29 13.25 11.70 -14.16
N GLY A 30 13.90 10.54 -14.29
CA GLY A 30 13.48 9.31 -13.62
C GLY A 30 14.10 9.18 -12.24
N CYS A 31 13.36 8.64 -11.29
CA CYS A 31 13.91 8.23 -10.01
C CYS A 31 13.31 6.93 -9.52
N THR A 32 14.12 6.13 -8.84
CA THR A 32 13.64 5.02 -8.00
C THR A 32 13.97 5.29 -6.54
N MET A 33 13.14 4.76 -5.66
CA MET A 33 13.34 4.88 -4.21
C MET A 33 13.88 3.55 -3.68
N GLN A 34 15.06 3.58 -3.09
CA GLN A 34 15.58 2.48 -2.28
C GLN A 34 14.89 2.56 -0.92
N LEU A 35 13.89 1.70 -0.70
CA LEU A 35 13.06 1.71 0.51
C LEU A 35 13.47 0.63 1.52
N TRP A 36 14.14 -0.43 1.06
CA TRP A 36 14.46 -1.59 1.88
C TRP A 36 15.75 -2.26 1.43
N ASP A 37 16.67 -2.55 2.37
CA ASP A 37 17.90 -3.28 2.07
C ASP A 37 17.70 -4.79 2.27
N TYR A 38 17.47 -5.50 1.17
CA TYR A 38 17.34 -6.97 1.17
C TYR A 38 18.62 -7.71 1.55
N ARG A 39 19.79 -7.04 1.61
CA ARG A 39 21.05 -7.65 2.08
C ARG A 39 21.06 -7.81 3.59
N ARG A 40 20.44 -6.88 4.32
CA ARG A 40 20.26 -6.98 5.78
C ARG A 40 19.20 -8.03 6.13
N ASN A 41 18.25 -8.27 5.24
CA ASN A 41 17.11 -9.15 5.44
C ASN A 41 16.95 -10.11 4.27
N PRO A 42 17.91 -11.05 4.06
CA PRO A 42 17.82 -12.00 2.95
C PRO A 42 16.61 -12.93 3.14
N PRO A 43 15.92 -13.31 2.05
CA PRO A 43 14.85 -14.29 2.11
C PRO A 43 15.37 -15.60 2.68
N LYS A 44 14.68 -16.17 3.67
CA LYS A 44 15.09 -17.39 4.39
C LYS A 44 15.40 -18.59 3.48
N ASN A 45 14.90 -18.61 2.27
CA ASN A 45 15.09 -19.70 1.29
C ASN A 45 16.17 -19.42 0.25
N GLY A 46 16.96 -18.35 0.37
CA GLY A 46 18.03 -18.02 -0.57
C GLY A 46 17.60 -17.75 -2.02
N VAL A 47 16.30 -17.78 -2.31
CA VAL A 47 15.76 -17.53 -3.65
C VAL A 47 15.53 -16.03 -3.81
N PRO A 48 16.19 -15.38 -4.79
CA PRO A 48 15.90 -13.99 -5.13
C PRO A 48 14.40 -13.85 -5.45
N GLN A 49 13.68 -13.01 -4.70
CA GLN A 49 12.27 -12.78 -4.96
C GLN A 49 12.13 -11.72 -6.05
N PHE A 50 11.93 -12.18 -7.28
CA PHE A 50 11.62 -11.33 -8.42
C PHE A 50 10.30 -10.58 -8.22
N GLY A 51 10.28 -9.29 -8.56
CA GLY A 51 9.04 -8.50 -8.62
C GLY A 51 8.63 -7.83 -7.31
N LYS A 52 9.52 -7.63 -6.35
CA LYS A 52 9.30 -6.75 -5.19
C LYS A 52 9.86 -5.37 -5.47
N CYS A 53 9.08 -4.32 -5.17
CA CYS A 53 9.56 -2.94 -5.27
C CYS A 53 10.92 -2.79 -4.55
N CYS A 54 11.92 -2.18 -5.22
CA CYS A 54 13.25 -1.85 -4.68
C CYS A 54 14.27 -3.00 -4.64
N SER A 55 14.07 -4.10 -5.38
CA SER A 55 15.19 -5.02 -5.63
C SER A 55 16.24 -4.37 -6.55
N LEU A 56 17.49 -4.83 -6.50
CA LEU A 56 18.53 -4.34 -7.41
C LEU A 56 18.13 -4.54 -8.88
N ASP A 57 17.47 -5.66 -9.19
CA ASP A 57 16.97 -5.95 -10.55
C ASP A 57 15.92 -4.92 -10.98
N ASP A 58 15.04 -4.48 -10.08
CA ASP A 58 14.05 -3.44 -10.36
C ASP A 58 14.69 -2.09 -10.64
N VAL A 59 15.76 -1.75 -9.89
CA VAL A 59 16.56 -0.54 -10.13
C VAL A 59 17.24 -0.60 -11.51
N TYR A 60 17.82 -1.74 -11.87
CA TYR A 60 18.44 -1.92 -13.18
C TYR A 60 17.42 -1.89 -14.32
N ASP A 61 16.24 -2.48 -14.14
CA ASP A 61 15.16 -2.42 -15.13
C ASP A 61 14.69 -0.97 -15.35
N ALA A 62 14.47 -0.21 -14.27
CA ALA A 62 14.11 1.19 -14.36
C ALA A 62 15.18 2.03 -15.08
N ARG A 63 16.46 1.79 -14.76
CA ARG A 63 17.60 2.44 -15.40
C ARG A 63 17.67 2.15 -16.90
N ARG A 64 17.52 0.89 -17.30
CA ARG A 64 17.51 0.51 -18.74
C ARG A 64 16.41 1.21 -19.52
N VAL A 65 15.21 1.30 -18.92
CA VAL A 65 14.11 2.05 -19.55
C VAL A 65 14.44 3.53 -19.69
N ALA A 66 15.03 4.14 -18.68
CA ALA A 66 15.45 5.55 -18.73
C ALA A 66 16.53 5.80 -19.80
N GLU A 67 17.52 4.92 -19.90
CA GLU A 67 18.57 4.95 -20.93
C GLU A 67 17.98 4.76 -22.33
N GLN A 68 17.09 3.78 -22.53
CA GLN A 68 16.42 3.53 -23.81
C GLN A 68 15.59 4.74 -24.28
N LEU A 69 14.92 5.43 -23.36
CA LEU A 69 14.06 6.59 -23.66
C LEU A 69 14.82 7.93 -23.60
N GLY A 70 16.10 7.94 -23.23
CA GLY A 70 16.99 9.09 -23.26
C GLY A 70 16.67 10.16 -22.22
N PHE A 71 16.57 9.78 -20.93
CA PHE A 71 16.42 10.73 -19.84
C PHE A 71 17.25 10.33 -18.59
N PRO A 72 17.68 11.32 -17.77
CA PRO A 72 18.46 11.04 -16.57
C PRO A 72 17.67 10.25 -15.51
N PHE A 73 18.39 9.38 -14.79
CA PHE A 73 17.80 8.50 -13.79
C PHE A 73 18.64 8.49 -12.50
N TYR A 74 17.96 8.60 -11.36
CA TYR A 74 18.57 8.67 -10.05
C TYR A 74 17.98 7.61 -9.09
N VAL A 75 18.80 7.17 -8.13
CA VAL A 75 18.37 6.31 -7.02
C VAL A 75 18.37 7.16 -5.76
N LEU A 76 17.23 7.17 -5.08
CA LEU A 76 17.02 7.92 -3.83
C LEU A 76 17.02 6.91 -2.67
N ASN A 77 17.94 7.08 -1.72
CA ASN A 77 17.91 6.28 -0.50
C ASN A 77 16.91 6.91 0.48
N LEU A 78 15.84 6.19 0.77
CA LEU A 78 14.76 6.55 1.70
C LEU A 78 14.50 5.41 2.70
N GLU A 79 15.52 4.60 3.01
CA GLU A 79 15.40 3.44 3.91
C GLU A 79 15.00 3.87 5.31
N GLU A 80 15.63 4.90 5.87
CA GLU A 80 15.34 5.41 7.22
C GLU A 80 13.91 5.97 7.31
N GLU A 81 13.51 6.77 6.32
CA GLU A 81 12.15 7.31 6.26
C GLU A 81 11.11 6.19 6.09
N PHE A 82 11.43 5.15 5.31
CA PHE A 82 10.55 4.01 5.14
C PHE A 82 10.40 3.22 6.44
N GLU A 83 11.48 2.96 7.13
CA GLU A 83 11.48 2.30 8.43
C GLU A 83 10.59 3.05 9.42
N LYS A 84 10.83 4.35 9.58
CA LYS A 84 10.10 5.22 10.52
C LYS A 84 8.63 5.39 10.18
N HIS A 85 8.30 5.64 8.92
CA HIS A 85 6.93 6.03 8.52
C HIS A 85 6.06 4.88 8.04
N VAL A 86 6.65 3.72 7.73
CA VAL A 86 5.92 2.57 7.20
C VAL A 86 6.10 1.32 8.05
N ILE A 87 7.36 0.92 8.32
CA ILE A 87 7.63 -0.35 9.03
C ILE A 87 7.23 -0.26 10.49
N GLU A 88 7.68 0.76 11.21
CA GLU A 88 7.35 0.94 12.62
C GLU A 88 5.82 1.03 12.86
N PRO A 89 5.06 1.87 12.14
CA PRO A 89 3.59 1.89 12.27
C PRO A 89 2.92 0.57 11.84
N PHE A 90 3.49 -0.14 10.87
CA PHE A 90 3.00 -1.45 10.47
C PHE A 90 3.11 -2.47 11.60
N ILE A 91 4.28 -2.58 12.21
CA ILE A 91 4.51 -3.48 13.34
C ILE A 91 3.64 -3.07 14.52
N GLY A 92 3.66 -1.81 14.92
CA GLY A 92 2.89 -1.30 16.05
C GLY A 92 1.38 -1.52 15.89
N SER A 93 0.84 -1.37 14.66
CA SER A 93 -0.57 -1.63 14.39
C SER A 93 -0.94 -3.10 14.61
N TYR A 94 -0.15 -4.04 14.11
CA TYR A 94 -0.42 -5.47 14.34
C TYR A 94 -0.33 -5.84 15.82
N LEU A 95 0.68 -5.32 16.53
CA LEU A 95 0.83 -5.55 17.96
C LEU A 95 -0.32 -4.92 18.78
N ALA A 96 -0.97 -3.90 18.24
CA ALA A 96 -2.20 -3.32 18.79
C ALA A 96 -3.50 -4.02 18.31
N GLY A 97 -3.41 -5.14 17.57
CA GLY A 97 -4.57 -5.89 17.06
C GLY A 97 -5.28 -5.23 15.87
N LYS A 98 -4.65 -4.24 15.24
CA LYS A 98 -5.16 -3.57 14.04
C LYS A 98 -4.50 -4.12 12.78
N THR A 99 -5.21 -4.11 11.66
CA THR A 99 -4.65 -4.52 10.35
C THR A 99 -4.23 -3.29 9.57
N PRO A 100 -2.94 -2.99 9.44
CA PRO A 100 -2.47 -1.80 8.74
C PRO A 100 -2.55 -1.96 7.21
N ILE A 101 -2.51 -0.81 6.52
CA ILE A 101 -2.38 -0.72 5.06
C ILE A 101 -1.09 0.05 4.76
N PRO A 102 0.09 -0.61 4.76
CA PRO A 102 1.38 0.08 4.64
C PRO A 102 1.53 0.85 3.33
N CYS A 103 0.88 0.40 2.24
CA CYS A 103 0.90 1.10 0.96
C CYS A 103 0.35 2.52 1.03
N THR A 104 -0.63 2.79 1.89
CA THR A 104 -1.16 4.14 2.09
C THR A 104 -0.11 5.06 2.70
N LEU A 105 0.55 4.60 3.77
CA LEU A 105 1.63 5.35 4.42
C LEU A 105 2.82 5.60 3.48
N CYS A 106 3.22 4.56 2.73
CA CYS A 106 4.28 4.68 1.72
C CYS A 106 3.91 5.70 0.64
N ASN A 107 2.68 5.70 0.15
CA ASN A 107 2.22 6.70 -0.82
C ASN A 107 2.25 8.11 -0.21
N THR A 108 1.68 8.30 0.98
CA THR A 108 1.59 9.61 1.63
C THR A 108 2.98 10.18 1.91
N PHE A 109 3.77 9.51 2.73
CA PHE A 109 5.01 10.09 3.27
C PHE A 109 6.19 10.02 2.31
N LEU A 110 6.33 8.95 1.52
CA LEU A 110 7.50 8.78 0.67
C LEU A 110 7.25 9.19 -0.77
N LYS A 111 6.19 8.61 -1.39
CA LYS A 111 5.99 8.84 -2.84
C LYS A 111 5.43 10.23 -3.17
N PHE A 112 4.63 10.81 -2.28
CA PHE A 112 4.00 12.10 -2.60
C PHE A 112 4.59 13.26 -1.80
N ASP A 113 4.80 13.13 -0.50
CA ASP A 113 5.44 14.21 0.26
C ASP A 113 6.91 14.34 -0.11
N ARG A 114 7.69 13.26 0.06
CA ARG A 114 9.14 13.33 -0.11
C ARG A 114 9.57 13.60 -1.55
N LEU A 115 8.90 12.96 -2.54
CA LEU A 115 9.23 13.22 -3.95
C LEU A 115 8.85 14.61 -4.42
N LEU A 116 7.77 15.21 -3.91
CA LEU A 116 7.42 16.59 -4.24
C LEU A 116 8.45 17.57 -3.70
N ILE A 117 8.94 17.37 -2.47
CA ILE A 117 10.02 18.18 -1.89
C ILE A 117 11.30 18.06 -2.73
N LEU A 118 11.69 16.85 -3.11
CA LEU A 118 12.89 16.60 -3.92
C LEU A 118 12.74 17.20 -5.33
N ALA A 119 11.56 17.06 -5.94
CA ALA A 119 11.29 17.67 -7.24
C ALA A 119 11.45 19.20 -7.20
N GLU A 120 10.94 19.85 -6.16
CA GLU A 120 11.08 21.28 -5.94
C GLU A 120 12.54 21.72 -5.79
N GLN A 121 13.35 20.99 -5.05
CA GLN A 121 14.78 21.25 -4.85
C GLN A 121 15.57 21.24 -6.17
N ILE A 122 15.12 20.48 -7.18
CA ILE A 122 15.74 20.44 -8.52
C ILE A 122 14.95 21.25 -9.57
N GLY A 123 14.05 22.12 -9.13
CA GLY A 123 13.28 23.02 -9.99
C GLY A 123 12.18 22.32 -10.82
N ILE A 124 11.71 21.14 -10.39
CA ILE A 124 10.62 20.40 -11.04
C ILE A 124 9.35 20.56 -10.22
N ARG A 125 8.27 21.04 -10.85
CA ARG A 125 6.99 21.29 -10.17
C ARG A 125 6.06 20.09 -10.13
N ARG A 126 6.21 19.13 -11.04
CA ARG A 126 5.29 18.00 -11.22
C ARG A 126 5.99 16.68 -11.03
N ILE A 127 5.28 15.74 -10.42
CA ILE A 127 5.71 14.36 -10.34
C ILE A 127 4.71 13.45 -11.07
N ALA A 128 5.18 12.30 -11.52
CA ALA A 128 4.34 11.25 -12.12
C ALA A 128 4.66 9.90 -11.51
N THR A 129 3.67 9.03 -11.49
CA THR A 129 3.81 7.64 -11.04
C THR A 129 2.97 6.70 -11.89
N GLY A 130 3.30 5.41 -11.86
CA GLY A 130 2.54 4.35 -12.54
C GLY A 130 1.28 3.86 -11.81
N HIS A 131 0.62 4.70 -10.99
CA HIS A 131 -0.61 4.30 -10.33
C HIS A 131 -1.82 4.34 -11.26
N TYR A 132 -2.70 3.34 -11.11
CA TYR A 132 -4.01 3.31 -11.76
C TYR A 132 -5.01 4.16 -10.96
N ALA A 133 -4.94 5.45 -11.15
CA ALA A 133 -5.85 6.46 -10.64
C ALA A 133 -5.89 7.62 -11.62
N ARG A 134 -6.82 8.56 -11.46
CA ARG A 134 -6.92 9.74 -12.32
C ARG A 134 -7.11 10.99 -11.48
N VAL A 135 -6.60 12.10 -11.97
CA VAL A 135 -6.80 13.41 -11.36
C VAL A 135 -7.49 14.31 -12.38
N THR A 136 -8.51 15.00 -11.96
CA THR A 136 -9.21 16.00 -12.78
C THR A 136 -9.47 17.25 -11.96
N PHE A 137 -9.54 18.39 -12.64
CA PHE A 137 -9.95 19.65 -12.03
C PHE A 137 -11.45 19.84 -12.27
N ASN A 138 -12.23 20.05 -11.22
CA ASN A 138 -13.66 20.22 -11.31
C ASN A 138 -14.06 21.71 -11.54
N GLN A 139 -15.29 21.94 -11.98
CA GLN A 139 -15.81 23.29 -12.24
C GLN A 139 -15.98 24.14 -10.97
N GLN A 140 -15.93 23.53 -9.79
CA GLN A 140 -16.04 24.20 -8.49
C GLN A 140 -14.70 24.70 -7.95
N GLY A 141 -13.62 24.51 -8.72
CA GLY A 141 -12.29 25.02 -8.41
C GLY A 141 -11.41 24.11 -7.55
N GLY A 142 -11.61 22.80 -7.62
CA GLY A 142 -10.83 21.80 -6.88
C GLY A 142 -10.37 20.60 -7.70
N TYR A 143 -9.33 19.94 -7.25
CA TYR A 143 -8.86 18.68 -7.82
C TYR A 143 -9.64 17.51 -7.24
N CYS A 144 -10.02 16.57 -8.10
CA CYS A 144 -10.69 15.32 -7.73
C CYS A 144 -9.77 14.15 -8.03
N LEU A 145 -9.65 13.24 -7.06
CA LEU A 145 -9.08 11.92 -7.28
C LEU A 145 -10.19 10.99 -7.78
N LEU A 146 -9.99 10.41 -8.95
CA LEU A 146 -10.92 9.46 -9.56
C LEU A 146 -10.32 8.07 -9.61
N LYS A 147 -11.19 7.05 -9.61
CA LYS A 147 -10.79 5.67 -9.85
C LYS A 147 -10.09 5.54 -11.21
N GLY A 148 -9.13 4.63 -11.30
CA GLY A 148 -8.56 4.21 -12.57
C GLY A 148 -9.63 3.68 -13.51
N LYS A 149 -9.39 3.76 -14.82
CA LYS A 149 -10.32 3.21 -15.83
C LYS A 149 -10.42 1.69 -15.73
N ASP A 150 -9.33 1.01 -15.43
CA ASP A 150 -9.30 -0.42 -15.13
C ASP A 150 -9.76 -0.65 -13.68
N ALA A 151 -10.99 -1.12 -13.53
CA ALA A 151 -11.59 -1.35 -12.21
C ALA A 151 -10.89 -2.45 -11.39
N GLU A 152 -10.25 -3.43 -12.06
CA GLU A 152 -9.50 -4.50 -11.38
C GLU A 152 -8.13 -4.03 -10.89
N LYS A 153 -7.60 -2.96 -11.50
CA LYS A 153 -6.30 -2.37 -11.18
C LYS A 153 -6.41 -1.06 -10.43
N ASP A 154 -7.61 -0.54 -10.18
CA ASP A 154 -7.82 0.72 -9.47
C ASP A 154 -7.06 0.78 -8.14
N GLN A 155 -6.21 1.81 -8.00
CA GLN A 155 -5.37 2.05 -6.84
C GLN A 155 -5.77 3.30 -6.05
N SER A 156 -6.88 3.94 -6.41
CA SER A 156 -7.38 5.15 -5.72
C SER A 156 -7.60 4.93 -4.22
N TYR A 157 -7.94 3.69 -3.83
CA TYR A 157 -8.08 3.29 -2.43
C TYR A 157 -6.81 3.56 -1.58
N TYR A 158 -5.63 3.49 -2.16
CA TYR A 158 -4.35 3.72 -1.46
C TYR A 158 -3.87 5.17 -1.53
N LEU A 159 -4.67 6.06 -2.12
CA LEU A 159 -4.34 7.45 -2.40
C LEU A 159 -5.28 8.45 -1.71
N PHE A 160 -6.14 7.99 -0.80
CA PHE A 160 -7.17 8.81 -0.17
C PHE A 160 -6.63 9.95 0.71
N GLN A 161 -5.37 9.90 1.10
CA GLN A 161 -4.72 10.94 1.91
C GLN A 161 -4.10 12.08 1.09
N LEU A 162 -4.19 12.03 -0.24
CA LEU A 162 -3.66 13.10 -1.09
C LEU A 162 -4.40 14.41 -0.86
N THR A 163 -3.63 15.49 -0.73
CA THR A 163 -4.15 16.85 -0.54
C THR A 163 -4.41 17.54 -1.88
N GLN A 164 -5.14 18.66 -1.86
CA GLN A 164 -5.37 19.50 -3.04
C GLN A 164 -4.06 20.01 -3.66
N GLU A 165 -3.10 20.41 -2.83
CA GLU A 165 -1.78 20.84 -3.27
C GLU A 165 -1.06 19.70 -4.02
N GLN A 166 -1.00 18.51 -3.41
CA GLN A 166 -0.39 17.34 -4.03
C GLN A 166 -1.08 16.98 -5.36
N LEU A 167 -2.42 16.91 -5.38
CA LEU A 167 -3.18 16.57 -6.58
C LEU A 167 -2.94 17.58 -7.73
N SER A 168 -2.68 18.85 -7.42
CA SER A 168 -2.35 19.86 -8.42
C SER A 168 -1.01 19.60 -9.13
N ARG A 169 -0.14 18.79 -8.52
CA ARG A 169 1.25 18.55 -8.94
C ARG A 169 1.52 17.11 -9.37
N ILE A 170 0.52 16.23 -9.30
CA ILE A 170 0.65 14.80 -9.58
C ILE A 170 -0.02 14.44 -10.89
N THR A 171 0.60 13.53 -11.63
CA THR A 171 0.04 12.93 -12.85
C THR A 171 0.14 11.40 -12.77
N PHE A 172 -0.94 10.73 -13.19
CA PHE A 172 -1.04 9.28 -13.29
C PHE A 172 -1.22 8.85 -14.76
N PRO A 173 -0.15 8.74 -15.55
CA PRO A 173 -0.24 8.55 -17.01
C PRO A 173 -0.97 7.26 -17.42
N VAL A 174 -0.93 6.23 -16.58
CA VAL A 174 -1.56 4.93 -16.86
C VAL A 174 -3.03 4.85 -16.44
N GLY A 175 -3.52 5.85 -15.71
CA GLY A 175 -4.85 5.83 -15.09
C GLY A 175 -6.03 5.75 -16.06
N ASP A 176 -5.85 6.21 -17.30
CA ASP A 176 -6.88 6.17 -18.37
C ASP A 176 -6.81 4.91 -19.25
N PHE A 177 -5.95 3.96 -18.91
CA PHE A 177 -5.74 2.74 -19.69
C PHE A 177 -6.06 1.49 -18.87
N ASP A 178 -6.51 0.44 -19.56
CA ASP A 178 -6.54 -0.91 -19.00
C ASP A 178 -5.16 -1.57 -19.02
N LYS A 179 -4.96 -2.58 -18.20
CA LYS A 179 -3.67 -3.27 -18.05
C LYS A 179 -3.19 -3.92 -19.33
N ARG A 180 -4.10 -4.42 -20.17
CA ARG A 180 -3.77 -5.02 -21.45
C ARG A 180 -3.14 -3.97 -22.36
N LYS A 181 -3.73 -2.76 -22.43
CA LYS A 181 -3.21 -1.67 -23.26
C LYS A 181 -1.83 -1.20 -22.78
N ILE A 182 -1.61 -1.16 -21.46
CA ILE A 182 -0.30 -0.82 -20.88
C ILE A 182 0.77 -1.85 -21.31
N ARG A 183 0.45 -3.15 -21.31
CA ARG A 183 1.38 -4.19 -21.80
C ARG A 183 1.64 -4.08 -23.30
N GLU A 184 0.60 -3.85 -24.13
CA GLU A 184 0.75 -3.63 -25.57
C GLU A 184 1.68 -2.45 -25.87
N VAL A 185 1.55 -1.34 -25.14
CA VAL A 185 2.46 -0.19 -25.30
C VAL A 185 3.89 -0.58 -24.90
N ALA A 186 4.08 -1.25 -23.76
CA ALA A 186 5.40 -1.70 -23.33
C ALA A 186 6.07 -2.62 -24.35
N GLU A 187 5.33 -3.56 -24.93
CA GLU A 187 5.79 -4.46 -25.99
C GLU A 187 6.13 -3.72 -27.28
N THR A 188 5.27 -2.79 -27.71
CA THR A 188 5.47 -1.97 -28.93
C THR A 188 6.76 -1.17 -28.86
N TYR A 189 7.09 -0.66 -27.67
CA TYR A 189 8.33 0.10 -27.42
C TYR A 189 9.52 -0.80 -27.04
N GLY A 190 9.37 -2.11 -27.03
CA GLY A 190 10.43 -3.08 -26.72
C GLY A 190 10.98 -2.93 -25.30
N LEU A 191 10.14 -2.54 -24.32
CA LEU A 191 10.59 -2.39 -22.95
C LEU A 191 10.92 -3.76 -22.31
N SER A 192 12.07 -3.87 -21.66
CA SER A 192 12.48 -5.10 -20.96
C SER A 192 11.49 -5.53 -19.87
N THR A 193 10.67 -4.60 -19.39
CA THR A 193 9.68 -4.82 -18.32
C THR A 193 8.33 -5.34 -18.81
N ALA A 194 8.08 -5.43 -20.13
CA ALA A 194 6.77 -5.79 -20.70
C ALA A 194 6.20 -7.11 -20.18
N GLY A 195 7.06 -8.16 -20.07
CA GLY A 195 6.71 -9.50 -19.56
C GLY A 195 6.76 -9.65 -18.05
N LYS A 196 7.11 -8.60 -17.29
CA LYS A 196 7.32 -8.69 -15.85
C LYS A 196 6.01 -8.93 -15.09
N LYS A 197 6.05 -9.86 -14.13
CA LYS A 197 4.91 -10.15 -13.24
C LYS A 197 4.75 -9.02 -12.22
N GLU A 198 3.52 -8.80 -11.80
CA GLU A 198 3.19 -7.80 -10.77
C GLU A 198 3.47 -8.34 -9.37
N SER A 199 3.93 -7.46 -8.48
CA SER A 199 3.99 -7.76 -7.04
C SER A 199 2.57 -7.76 -6.47
N GLN A 200 2.16 -8.85 -5.81
CA GLN A 200 0.83 -8.97 -5.21
C GLN A 200 0.84 -8.91 -3.69
N GLU A 201 2.02 -8.90 -3.07
CA GLU A 201 2.20 -8.95 -1.62
C GLU A 201 2.81 -7.65 -1.09
N ILE A 202 2.85 -7.53 0.24
CA ILE A 202 3.54 -6.44 0.93
C ILE A 202 5.02 -6.49 0.55
N CYS A 203 5.54 -5.43 -0.05
CA CYS A 203 6.85 -5.43 -0.73
C CYS A 203 8.04 -5.78 0.17
N PHE A 204 7.99 -5.47 1.46
CA PHE A 204 9.06 -5.72 2.42
C PHE A 204 8.90 -7.02 3.22
N VAL A 205 7.75 -7.69 3.16
CA VAL A 205 7.56 -9.00 3.79
C VAL A 205 8.03 -10.09 2.83
N SER A 206 9.26 -10.57 3.03
CA SER A 206 9.96 -11.40 2.06
C SER A 206 9.41 -12.83 1.93
N ASP A 207 8.93 -13.43 3.00
CA ASP A 207 8.45 -14.82 3.05
C ASP A 207 6.91 -14.93 3.05
N GLY A 208 6.20 -13.82 2.81
CA GLY A 208 4.73 -13.76 2.86
C GLY A 208 4.16 -13.90 4.28
N SER A 209 5.03 -14.00 5.30
CA SER A 209 4.64 -14.18 6.70
C SER A 209 4.91 -12.91 7.50
N TYR A 210 3.91 -12.01 7.60
CA TYR A 210 4.04 -10.83 8.43
C TYR A 210 4.31 -11.15 9.91
N PRO A 211 3.83 -12.26 10.53
CA PRO A 211 4.21 -12.57 11.90
C PRO A 211 5.70 -12.88 12.05
N SER A 212 6.31 -13.60 11.10
CA SER A 212 7.77 -13.83 11.10
C SER A 212 8.55 -12.54 10.95
N PHE A 213 8.09 -11.67 10.06
CA PHE A 213 8.68 -10.35 9.85
C PHE A 213 8.63 -9.50 11.14
N ILE A 214 7.49 -9.43 11.81
CA ILE A 214 7.33 -8.68 13.07
C ILE A 214 8.27 -9.21 14.15
N ARG A 215 8.35 -10.54 14.34
CA ARG A 215 9.27 -11.14 15.34
C ARG A 215 10.73 -10.79 15.09
N SER A 216 11.15 -10.75 13.84
CA SER A 216 12.56 -10.48 13.51
C SER A 216 12.92 -9.00 13.53
N HIS A 217 11.97 -8.08 13.33
CA HIS A 217 12.31 -6.66 13.12
C HIS A 217 11.79 -5.71 14.20
N ALA A 218 10.87 -6.13 15.08
CA ALA A 218 10.27 -5.20 16.06
C ALA A 218 11.32 -4.50 16.93
N GLY A 219 12.30 -5.25 17.45
CA GLY A 219 13.36 -4.69 18.31
C GLY A 219 14.42 -3.91 17.56
N GLU A 220 14.63 -4.20 16.27
CA GLU A 220 15.57 -3.47 15.43
C GLU A 220 15.03 -2.10 15.03
N VAL A 221 13.70 -2.05 14.74
CA VAL A 221 13.01 -0.84 14.29
C VAL A 221 12.73 0.13 15.43
N SER A 222 12.23 -0.39 16.56
CA SER A 222 11.96 0.44 17.74
C SER A 222 11.99 -0.41 19.03
N PRO A 223 12.83 -0.08 20.01
CA PRO A 223 12.82 -0.75 21.31
C PRO A 223 11.46 -0.72 22.02
N ASP A 224 10.65 0.30 21.78
CA ASP A 224 9.31 0.46 22.38
C ASP A 224 8.30 -0.59 21.91
N LEU A 225 8.58 -1.27 20.79
CA LEU A 225 7.76 -2.35 20.26
C LEU A 225 8.02 -3.70 20.96
N LEU A 226 9.18 -3.87 21.61
CA LEU A 226 9.54 -5.14 22.26
C LEU A 226 8.56 -5.57 23.36
N PRO A 227 8.17 -4.71 24.30
CA PRO A 227 7.20 -5.10 25.35
C PRO A 227 5.84 -5.49 24.79
N LEU A 228 5.43 -4.85 23.68
CA LEU A 228 4.18 -5.18 22.98
C LEU A 228 4.27 -6.54 22.29
N LEU A 229 5.41 -6.81 21.65
CA LEU A 229 5.69 -8.09 21.01
C LEU A 229 5.72 -9.21 22.06
N GLU A 230 6.51 -9.08 23.11
CA GLU A 230 6.64 -10.07 24.19
C GLU A 230 5.28 -10.45 24.76
N ARG A 231 4.40 -9.46 24.97
CA ARG A 231 3.05 -9.72 25.49
C ARG A 231 2.14 -10.42 24.49
N SER A 232 2.18 -10.01 23.21
CA SER A 232 1.26 -10.51 22.17
C SER A 232 1.76 -11.77 21.45
N ASP A 233 3.01 -12.15 21.63
CA ASP A 233 3.65 -13.37 21.07
C ASP A 233 3.64 -14.55 22.05
N GLN A 234 2.84 -14.47 23.12
CA GLN A 234 2.62 -15.58 24.04
C GLN A 234 1.44 -16.44 23.58
N PRO A 235 1.43 -17.73 23.92
CA PRO A 235 0.22 -18.55 23.81
C PRO A 235 -0.94 -17.90 24.53
N GLY A 236 -2.13 -18.02 23.96
CA GLY A 236 -3.34 -17.47 24.55
C GLY A 236 -4.59 -18.18 24.05
N PRO A 237 -5.76 -17.97 24.70
CA PRO A 237 -6.97 -18.68 24.38
C PRO A 237 -7.61 -18.20 23.07
N ILE A 238 -8.15 -19.17 22.34
CA ILE A 238 -9.15 -18.92 21.31
C ILE A 238 -10.50 -19.27 21.91
N ILE A 239 -11.40 -18.29 21.99
CA ILE A 239 -12.74 -18.47 22.56
C ILE A 239 -13.81 -18.19 21.51
N PHE A 240 -14.95 -18.88 21.63
CA PHE A 240 -16.14 -18.55 20.88
C PHE A 240 -16.80 -17.28 21.46
N LYS A 241 -17.67 -16.63 20.71
CA LYS A 241 -18.32 -15.36 21.08
C LYS A 241 -19.10 -15.41 22.42
N ASP A 242 -19.53 -16.59 22.84
CA ASP A 242 -20.23 -16.82 24.11
C ASP A 242 -19.26 -17.07 25.29
N GLY A 243 -17.93 -17.07 25.05
CA GLY A 243 -16.91 -17.34 26.05
C GLY A 243 -16.43 -18.79 26.11
N THR A 244 -17.00 -19.71 25.32
CA THR A 244 -16.56 -21.09 25.26
C THR A 244 -15.15 -21.22 24.78
N TYR A 245 -14.27 -21.87 25.53
CA TYR A 245 -12.88 -22.13 25.14
C TYR A 245 -12.83 -23.18 24.02
N LEU A 246 -12.12 -22.88 22.96
CA LEU A 246 -11.98 -23.72 21.77
C LEU A 246 -10.56 -24.23 21.52
N GLY A 247 -9.55 -23.60 22.10
CA GLY A 247 -8.15 -23.95 21.88
C GLY A 247 -7.19 -22.80 22.16
N GLU A 248 -5.95 -22.96 21.71
CA GLU A 248 -4.89 -21.97 21.92
C GLU A 248 -4.30 -21.47 20.60
N HIS A 249 -3.82 -20.25 20.61
CA HIS A 249 -2.98 -19.66 19.57
C HIS A 249 -1.57 -19.40 20.10
N SER A 250 -0.61 -19.19 19.20
CA SER A 250 0.80 -18.91 19.51
C SER A 250 1.18 -17.42 19.48
N GLY A 251 0.19 -16.53 19.48
CA GLY A 251 0.37 -15.08 19.41
C GLY A 251 -0.82 -14.40 18.75
N ALA A 252 -1.56 -13.55 19.50
CA ALA A 252 -2.79 -12.91 19.02
C ALA A 252 -2.56 -11.96 17.83
N PHE A 253 -1.41 -11.29 17.76
CA PHE A 253 -1.06 -10.38 16.66
C PHE A 253 -0.96 -11.08 15.30
N SER A 254 -0.82 -12.41 15.28
CA SER A 254 -0.79 -13.23 14.05
C SER A 254 -2.17 -13.43 13.41
N PHE A 255 -3.22 -12.87 14.01
CA PHE A 255 -4.59 -12.99 13.53
C PHE A 255 -5.14 -11.66 13.06
N THR A 256 -6.13 -11.73 12.17
CA THR A 256 -6.79 -10.55 11.59
C THR A 256 -8.31 -10.76 11.65
N VAL A 257 -9.07 -9.73 12.01
CA VAL A 257 -10.54 -9.78 11.98
C VAL A 257 -11.04 -10.14 10.58
N GLY A 258 -11.93 -11.15 10.51
CA GLY A 258 -12.42 -11.76 9.27
C GLY A 258 -11.58 -12.95 8.78
N GLN A 259 -10.49 -13.30 9.44
CA GLN A 259 -9.67 -14.46 9.08
C GLN A 259 -10.43 -15.75 9.36
N ARG A 260 -10.45 -16.65 8.35
CA ARG A 260 -11.04 -18.00 8.44
C ARG A 260 -9.97 -19.08 8.54
N LYS A 261 -8.90 -18.96 7.73
CA LYS A 261 -7.86 -19.99 7.64
C LYS A 261 -6.82 -19.83 8.76
N GLY A 262 -6.23 -20.95 9.19
CA GLY A 262 -5.12 -20.92 10.16
C GLY A 262 -5.53 -20.91 11.62
N LEU A 263 -6.83 -20.98 11.96
CA LEU A 263 -7.31 -21.08 13.34
C LEU A 263 -6.95 -22.42 14.01
N LYS A 264 -6.75 -23.48 13.21
CA LYS A 264 -6.42 -24.85 13.69
C LYS A 264 -7.43 -25.41 14.71
N ILE A 265 -8.69 -25.01 14.59
CA ILE A 265 -9.80 -25.48 15.45
C ILE A 265 -10.72 -26.35 14.62
N ALA A 266 -11.02 -27.54 15.14
CA ALA A 266 -12.06 -28.40 14.59
C ALA A 266 -13.43 -27.94 15.12
N HIS A 267 -14.33 -27.56 14.20
CA HIS A 267 -15.67 -27.12 14.51
C HIS A 267 -16.65 -27.55 13.41
N SER A 268 -17.92 -27.76 13.75
CA SER A 268 -18.97 -28.23 12.82
C SER A 268 -19.25 -27.21 11.68
N GLN A 269 -19.01 -25.94 11.94
CA GLN A 269 -19.18 -24.83 10.96
C GLN A 269 -17.90 -24.01 10.84
N PRO A 270 -17.68 -23.32 9.71
CA PRO A 270 -16.53 -22.43 9.55
C PRO A 270 -16.54 -21.30 10.58
N LEU A 271 -15.41 -21.14 11.28
CA LEU A 271 -15.20 -20.06 12.23
C LEU A 271 -14.40 -18.92 11.61
N TYR A 272 -14.66 -17.71 12.09
CA TYR A 272 -13.99 -16.48 11.68
C TYR A 272 -13.53 -15.71 12.92
N VAL A 273 -12.38 -15.07 12.85
CA VAL A 273 -11.95 -14.11 13.87
C VAL A 273 -12.90 -12.91 13.83
N ILE A 274 -13.61 -12.65 14.91
CA ILE A 274 -14.56 -11.53 15.01
C ILE A 274 -13.99 -10.37 15.84
N ARG A 275 -13.04 -10.66 16.75
CA ARG A 275 -12.39 -9.66 17.60
C ARG A 275 -11.05 -10.18 18.11
N LEU A 276 -10.10 -9.27 18.28
CA LEU A 276 -8.83 -9.49 18.98
C LEU A 276 -8.88 -8.67 20.29
N ASP A 277 -8.64 -9.33 21.41
CA ASP A 277 -8.49 -8.69 22.72
C ASP A 277 -7.01 -8.71 23.10
N MET A 278 -6.27 -7.70 22.67
CA MET A 278 -4.82 -7.63 22.90
C MET A 278 -4.48 -7.43 24.38
N SER A 279 -5.41 -6.91 25.18
CA SER A 279 -5.20 -6.75 26.62
C SER A 279 -5.18 -8.09 27.36
N LYS A 280 -5.94 -9.06 26.86
CA LYS A 280 -6.06 -10.43 27.42
C LYS A 280 -5.33 -11.46 26.55
N ASN A 281 -4.64 -11.04 25.51
CA ASN A 281 -4.01 -11.91 24.53
C ASN A 281 -4.99 -12.99 24.03
N THR A 282 -6.21 -12.61 23.66
CA THR A 282 -7.31 -13.53 23.34
C THR A 282 -7.83 -13.30 21.92
N VAL A 283 -8.02 -14.38 21.19
CA VAL A 283 -8.68 -14.40 19.88
C VAL A 283 -10.13 -14.83 20.05
N VAL A 284 -11.07 -13.96 19.70
CA VAL A 284 -12.50 -14.27 19.75
C VAL A 284 -12.97 -14.65 18.35
N VAL A 285 -13.61 -15.82 18.25
CA VAL A 285 -14.15 -16.34 17.00
C VAL A 285 -15.67 -16.46 17.04
N GLY A 286 -16.28 -16.45 15.87
CA GLY A 286 -17.72 -16.60 15.68
C GLY A 286 -18.04 -17.09 14.28
N TYR A 287 -19.30 -17.05 13.91
CA TYR A 287 -19.76 -17.38 12.57
C TYR A 287 -19.60 -16.19 11.61
N ARG A 288 -19.85 -16.41 10.33
CA ARG A 288 -19.72 -15.36 9.30
C ARG A 288 -20.64 -14.16 9.55
N GLU A 289 -21.85 -14.40 10.01
CA GLU A 289 -22.86 -13.38 10.34
C GLU A 289 -22.42 -12.48 11.50
N ASP A 290 -21.57 -12.94 12.40
CA ASP A 290 -21.03 -12.16 13.51
C ASP A 290 -20.01 -11.09 13.06
N LEU A 291 -19.59 -11.13 11.79
CA LEU A 291 -18.74 -10.09 11.16
C LEU A 291 -19.55 -8.91 10.66
N TRP A 292 -20.86 -9.01 10.57
CA TRP A 292 -21.70 -7.94 10.06
C TRP A 292 -21.85 -6.84 11.11
N SER A 293 -21.73 -5.59 10.66
CA SER A 293 -21.96 -4.43 11.48
C SER A 293 -22.89 -3.45 10.76
N GLN A 294 -23.75 -2.78 11.50
CA GLN A 294 -24.64 -1.76 10.96
C GLN A 294 -23.91 -0.44 10.68
N GLY A 295 -22.70 -0.25 11.19
CA GLY A 295 -21.92 0.94 11.01
C GLY A 295 -20.49 0.79 11.52
N LEU A 296 -19.70 1.83 11.30
CA LEU A 296 -18.34 1.97 11.81
C LEU A 296 -18.10 3.42 12.22
N SER A 297 -17.15 3.62 13.12
CA SER A 297 -16.58 4.93 13.42
C SER A 297 -15.19 5.04 12.82
N ALA A 298 -14.87 6.20 12.29
CA ALA A 298 -13.54 6.53 11.79
C ALA A 298 -13.06 7.82 12.46
N ASP A 299 -11.78 7.88 12.75
CA ASP A 299 -11.08 9.08 13.20
C ASP A 299 -10.03 9.52 12.18
N SER A 300 -9.42 10.67 12.40
CA SER A 300 -8.31 11.19 11.55
C SER A 300 -8.66 11.20 10.06
N VAL A 301 -9.89 11.58 9.73
CA VAL A 301 -10.43 11.52 8.37
C VAL A 301 -9.74 12.53 7.47
N SER A 302 -9.19 12.07 6.34
CA SER A 302 -8.66 12.91 5.27
C SER A 302 -9.74 13.21 4.23
N TRP A 303 -10.00 14.48 3.99
CA TRP A 303 -10.91 14.93 2.95
C TRP A 303 -10.11 15.44 1.75
N ILE A 304 -10.25 14.78 0.60
CA ILE A 304 -9.61 15.21 -0.66
C ILE A 304 -9.99 16.66 -1.01
N SER A 305 -11.20 17.10 -0.69
CA SER A 305 -11.65 18.49 -0.87
C SER A 305 -10.94 19.51 0.02
N GLY A 306 -10.15 19.06 1.01
CA GLY A 306 -9.50 19.91 1.99
C GLY A 306 -10.39 20.30 3.19
N CYS A 307 -11.69 20.09 3.09
CA CYS A 307 -12.63 20.32 4.19
C CYS A 307 -13.75 19.27 4.18
N PRO A 308 -14.37 18.99 5.33
CA PRO A 308 -15.52 18.11 5.40
C PRO A 308 -16.70 18.64 4.57
N PRO A 309 -17.43 17.76 3.86
CA PRO A 309 -18.64 18.16 3.16
C PRO A 309 -19.78 18.47 4.13
N GLN A 310 -20.93 18.92 3.63
CA GLN A 310 -22.12 19.06 4.47
C GLN A 310 -22.60 17.70 5.00
N SER A 311 -22.91 17.66 6.30
CA SER A 311 -23.46 16.47 6.98
C SER A 311 -25.01 16.54 6.98
N PRO A 312 -25.72 15.41 6.81
CA PRO A 312 -25.23 14.07 6.49
C PRO A 312 -24.87 13.89 5.00
N LEU A 313 -23.87 13.07 4.71
CA LEU A 313 -23.43 12.75 3.35
C LEU A 313 -23.83 11.32 2.97
N LYS A 314 -24.56 11.14 1.87
CA LYS A 314 -24.77 9.82 1.26
C LYS A 314 -23.59 9.47 0.38
N ALA A 315 -22.95 8.33 0.62
CA ALA A 315 -21.78 7.89 -0.13
C ALA A 315 -21.74 6.37 -0.29
N GLN A 316 -20.93 5.91 -1.25
CA GLN A 316 -20.51 4.51 -1.33
C GLN A 316 -19.21 4.35 -0.52
N VAL A 317 -19.20 3.43 0.45
CA VAL A 317 -18.07 3.24 1.36
C VAL A 317 -17.44 1.87 1.15
N ARG A 318 -16.11 1.84 1.12
CA ARG A 318 -15.30 0.62 1.00
C ARG A 318 -14.32 0.53 2.16
N ILE A 319 -14.48 -0.51 2.98
CA ILE A 319 -13.66 -0.70 4.20
C ILE A 319 -12.35 -1.47 3.96
N ARG A 320 -12.19 -2.11 2.79
CA ARG A 320 -10.97 -2.81 2.35
C ARG A 320 -10.81 -2.68 0.84
N SER A 321 -9.59 -2.75 0.34
CA SER A 321 -9.29 -2.55 -1.09
C SER A 321 -10.06 -3.48 -2.03
N ARG A 322 -10.29 -4.73 -1.62
CA ARG A 322 -11.03 -5.74 -2.40
C ARG A 322 -12.49 -5.91 -1.98
N HIS A 323 -12.98 -5.06 -1.05
CA HIS A 323 -14.37 -5.13 -0.61
C HIS A 323 -15.27 -4.42 -1.62
N GLN A 324 -16.46 -4.97 -1.85
CA GLN A 324 -17.48 -4.28 -2.63
C GLN A 324 -17.97 -3.05 -1.86
N GLU A 325 -18.16 -1.95 -2.56
CA GLU A 325 -18.67 -0.71 -1.98
C GLU A 325 -20.13 -0.91 -1.51
N ALA A 326 -20.42 -0.35 -0.35
CA ALA A 326 -21.76 -0.38 0.23
C ALA A 326 -22.28 1.04 0.43
N PRO A 327 -23.60 1.29 0.20
CA PRO A 327 -24.20 2.58 0.49
C PRO A 327 -24.16 2.86 1.99
N ALA A 328 -23.77 4.07 2.35
CA ALA A 328 -23.72 4.52 3.74
C ALA A 328 -24.15 5.97 3.89
N LEU A 329 -24.63 6.31 5.08
CA LEU A 329 -24.85 7.69 5.52
C LEU A 329 -23.70 8.05 6.46
N ILE A 330 -22.95 9.06 6.09
CA ILE A 330 -21.83 9.57 6.88
C ILE A 330 -22.32 10.79 7.67
N THR A 331 -22.12 10.73 8.97
CA THR A 331 -22.42 11.83 9.91
C THR A 331 -21.16 12.18 10.71
N PHE A 332 -20.96 13.45 11.02
CA PHE A 332 -19.80 13.96 11.78
C PHE A 332 -20.18 15.26 12.48
#